data_8bce6901e2a958a2f654b2b5f4ed0ac3
#
_entry.id   8bce6901e2a958a2f654b2b5f4ed0ac3
#
_cell.length_a   1.000
_cell.length_b   1.000
_cell.length_c   1.000
_cell.angle_alpha   90.00
_cell.angle_beta   90.00
_cell.angle_gamma   90.00
#
_symmetry.space_group_name_H-M   'P 1'
#
loop_
_entity.id
_entity.type
_entity.pdbx_description
1 polymer ?
#
loop_
_entity_poly.entity_id
_entity_poly.type
_entity_poly.pdbx_seq_one_letter_code
_entity_poly.pdbx_strand_id
1 'polypeptide(L)'
;METKEFQFKGLTLSGFAMLFLNILLTVLSAVMVFAGFVWCQHELLAGLLVGVGFALLAVTLFVWGGFVMVEPGEARVMMFFGKYKGTYTNVGYSWVNPFVNTKKLSLRARNLDAQPIKVNDKTGNPVMIGLVLVWKLKDTYKAMFEIDSQTMAQSGGAQQVGTSVSNVMLAFENFVKTQSDAALRQVAGLYAYDNNDSASEELTLRDGADEINKQLEEKLDERLSMAGVLSFTLIGWASRLRARSDSFLVLTKGLTHE
;
A
#
# COMPACT_ATOMS: atom_id res chain seq x y z
N MET A 1 -1.79 10.91 16.57
CA MET A 1 -0.82 9.83 16.83
C MET A 1 0.46 10.12 16.09
N GLU A 2 1.60 10.11 16.77
CA GLU A 2 2.91 10.35 16.15
C GLU A 2 3.25 9.20 15.20
N THR A 3 3.70 9.55 14.00
CA THR A 3 4.20 8.55 13.05
C THR A 3 5.62 8.12 13.45
N LYS A 4 5.87 6.81 13.42
CA LYS A 4 7.22 6.24 13.56
C LYS A 4 7.92 6.09 12.20
N GLU A 5 7.28 6.58 11.14
CA GLU A 5 7.85 6.53 9.81
C GLU A 5 9.01 7.53 9.66
N PHE A 6 10.12 7.08 9.14
CA PHE A 6 11.25 7.92 8.77
C PHE A 6 11.86 7.44 7.45
N GLN A 7 12.50 8.37 6.76
CA GLN A 7 13.19 8.04 5.52
C GLN A 7 14.39 7.13 5.79
N PHE A 8 14.60 6.18 4.91
CA PHE A 8 15.76 5.29 4.98
C PHE A 8 17.06 6.09 4.89
N LYS A 9 17.89 6.01 5.93
CA LYS A 9 19.20 6.69 6.04
C LYS A 9 20.39 5.73 5.83
N GLY A 10 20.13 4.53 5.31
CA GLY A 10 21.21 3.56 5.04
C GLY A 10 22.01 3.91 3.79
N LEU A 11 23.06 3.13 3.54
CA LEU A 11 23.89 3.29 2.36
C LEU A 11 23.08 2.99 1.10
N THR A 12 22.92 4.00 0.26
CA THR A 12 22.30 3.91 -1.06
C THR A 12 23.26 4.44 -2.11
N LEU A 13 23.51 3.67 -3.13
CA LEU A 13 24.38 4.03 -4.24
C LEU A 13 23.59 4.05 -5.54
N SER A 14 24.08 4.79 -6.54
CA SER A 14 23.49 4.76 -7.87
C SER A 14 23.50 3.34 -8.42
N GLY A 15 22.32 2.81 -8.78
CA GLY A 15 22.18 1.44 -9.29
C GLY A 15 22.97 1.22 -10.56
N PHE A 16 23.01 2.20 -11.48
CA PHE A 16 23.78 2.08 -12.74
C PHE A 16 25.29 2.04 -12.49
N ALA A 17 25.80 2.88 -11.58
CA ALA A 17 27.23 2.87 -11.25
C ALA A 17 27.64 1.55 -10.60
N MET A 18 26.83 1.05 -9.66
CA MET A 18 27.09 -0.25 -9.02
C MET A 18 26.93 -1.42 -9.99
N LEU A 19 26.00 -1.36 -10.92
CA LEU A 19 25.82 -2.37 -11.95
C LEU A 19 27.06 -2.45 -12.85
N PHE A 20 27.55 -1.31 -13.33
CA PHE A 20 28.76 -1.26 -14.15
C PHE A 20 29.98 -1.80 -13.38
N LEU A 21 30.17 -1.37 -12.14
CA LEU A 21 31.24 -1.84 -11.27
C LEU A 21 31.16 -3.36 -11.04
N ASN A 22 29.94 -3.86 -10.77
CA ASN A 22 29.73 -5.29 -10.50
C ASN A 22 29.98 -6.16 -11.75
N ILE A 23 29.57 -5.71 -12.94
CA ILE A 23 29.89 -6.38 -14.21
C ILE A 23 31.40 -6.41 -14.43
N LEU A 24 32.08 -5.29 -14.23
CA LEU A 24 33.55 -5.21 -14.40
C LEU A 24 34.25 -6.16 -13.43
N LEU A 25 33.85 -6.21 -12.16
CA LEU A 25 34.45 -7.15 -11.18
C LEU A 25 34.13 -8.61 -11.52
N THR A 26 32.94 -8.90 -12.04
CA THR A 26 32.55 -10.26 -12.46
C THR A 26 33.41 -10.72 -13.65
N VAL A 27 33.62 -9.85 -14.63
CA VAL A 27 34.50 -10.14 -15.77
C VAL A 27 35.93 -10.34 -15.29
N LEU A 28 36.43 -9.46 -14.41
CA LEU A 28 37.77 -9.57 -13.86
C LEU A 28 37.96 -10.90 -13.10
N SER A 29 36.97 -11.30 -12.28
CA SER A 29 37.05 -12.57 -11.57
C SER A 29 37.07 -13.77 -12.50
N ALA A 30 36.29 -13.75 -13.59
CA ALA A 30 36.30 -14.80 -14.61
C ALA A 30 37.64 -14.88 -15.35
N VAL A 31 38.22 -13.74 -15.69
CA VAL A 31 39.54 -13.67 -16.33
C VAL A 31 40.62 -14.21 -15.38
N MET A 32 40.58 -13.87 -14.09
CA MET A 32 41.54 -14.40 -13.10
C MET A 32 41.45 -15.93 -12.97
N VAL A 33 40.26 -16.48 -12.90
CA VAL A 33 40.05 -17.93 -12.85
C VAL A 33 40.60 -18.58 -14.15
N PHE A 34 40.25 -18.04 -15.30
CA PHE A 34 40.70 -18.56 -16.59
C PHE A 34 42.23 -18.49 -16.74
N ALA A 35 42.84 -17.37 -16.39
CA ALA A 35 44.30 -17.18 -16.44
C ALA A 35 45.02 -18.15 -15.51
N GLY A 36 44.46 -18.42 -14.32
CA GLY A 36 45.01 -19.39 -13.39
C GLY A 36 45.02 -20.83 -13.93
N PHE A 37 44.00 -21.21 -14.71
CA PHE A 37 43.90 -22.53 -15.31
C PHE A 37 44.78 -22.69 -16.57
N VAL A 38 44.89 -21.65 -17.40
CA VAL A 38 45.48 -21.78 -18.75
C VAL A 38 46.92 -21.30 -18.83
N TRP A 39 47.27 -20.20 -18.12
CA TRP A 39 48.56 -19.53 -18.31
C TRP A 39 49.58 -19.72 -17.21
N CYS A 40 49.15 -20.20 -16.05
CA CYS A 40 50.08 -20.25 -14.93
C CYS A 40 50.80 -21.58 -14.86
N GLN A 41 52.12 -21.56 -15.17
CA GLN A 41 53.02 -22.73 -15.09
C GLN A 41 53.51 -23.03 -13.66
N HIS A 42 53.29 -22.07 -12.72
CA HIS A 42 53.68 -22.23 -11.33
C HIS A 42 52.45 -22.64 -10.49
N GLU A 43 52.44 -23.83 -9.95
CA GLU A 43 51.29 -24.40 -9.18
C GLU A 43 50.78 -23.50 -8.06
N LEU A 44 51.68 -22.88 -7.28
CA LEU A 44 51.31 -21.97 -6.21
C LEU A 44 50.59 -20.70 -6.69
N LEU A 45 51.08 -20.12 -7.78
CA LEU A 45 50.51 -18.89 -8.36
C LEU A 45 49.17 -19.18 -9.04
N ALA A 46 49.06 -20.31 -9.71
CA ALA A 46 47.83 -20.80 -10.31
C ALA A 46 46.76 -21.01 -9.25
N GLY A 47 47.08 -21.69 -8.18
CA GLY A 47 46.18 -21.90 -7.06
C GLY A 47 45.70 -20.61 -6.41
N LEU A 48 46.61 -19.64 -6.22
CA LEU A 48 46.25 -18.31 -5.70
C LEU A 48 45.30 -17.54 -6.62
N LEU A 49 45.59 -17.49 -7.92
CA LEU A 49 44.74 -16.79 -8.90
C LEU A 49 43.34 -17.39 -8.98
N VAL A 50 43.24 -18.70 -9.03
CA VAL A 50 41.95 -19.42 -9.04
C VAL A 50 41.19 -19.19 -7.74
N GLY A 51 41.86 -19.31 -6.58
CA GLY A 51 41.23 -19.11 -5.27
C GLY A 51 40.68 -17.69 -5.09
N VAL A 52 41.50 -16.66 -5.42
CA VAL A 52 41.05 -15.26 -5.35
C VAL A 52 39.96 -14.97 -6.37
N GLY A 53 40.05 -15.52 -7.58
CA GLY A 53 39.03 -15.38 -8.60
C GLY A 53 37.68 -15.93 -8.17
N PHE A 54 37.64 -17.13 -7.57
CA PHE A 54 36.39 -17.69 -7.02
C PHE A 54 35.86 -16.90 -5.83
N ALA A 55 36.72 -16.42 -4.93
CA ALA A 55 36.32 -15.58 -3.83
C ALA A 55 35.67 -14.26 -4.30
N LEU A 56 36.29 -13.61 -5.29
CA LEU A 56 35.76 -12.41 -5.94
C LEU A 56 34.43 -12.70 -6.63
N LEU A 57 34.31 -13.81 -7.33
CA LEU A 57 33.04 -14.21 -7.97
C LEU A 57 31.92 -14.43 -6.96
N ALA A 58 32.20 -15.05 -5.83
CA ALA A 58 31.23 -15.21 -4.75
C ALA A 58 30.76 -13.86 -4.19
N VAL A 59 31.70 -12.92 -4.00
CA VAL A 59 31.37 -11.54 -3.55
C VAL A 59 30.51 -10.81 -4.58
N THR A 60 30.84 -10.88 -5.86
CA THR A 60 30.03 -10.22 -6.92
C THR A 60 28.63 -10.79 -7.00
N LEU A 61 28.46 -12.12 -6.91
CA LEU A 61 27.15 -12.76 -6.87
C LEU A 61 26.33 -12.29 -5.67
N PHE A 62 26.98 -12.09 -4.53
CA PHE A 62 26.28 -11.56 -3.34
C PHE A 62 25.86 -10.10 -3.54
N VAL A 63 26.68 -9.27 -4.16
CA VAL A 63 26.38 -7.85 -4.47
C VAL A 63 25.18 -7.72 -5.42
N TRP A 64 24.95 -8.71 -6.31
CA TRP A 64 23.76 -8.74 -7.19
C TRP A 64 22.44 -8.72 -6.42
N GLY A 65 22.38 -9.25 -5.20
CA GLY A 65 21.19 -9.25 -4.36
C GLY A 65 20.76 -7.86 -3.85
N GLY A 66 21.62 -6.84 -3.98
CA GLY A 66 21.35 -5.49 -3.45
C GLY A 66 20.65 -4.52 -4.40
N PHE A 67 20.34 -4.93 -5.63
CA PHE A 67 19.69 -4.03 -6.59
C PHE A 67 18.20 -3.88 -6.32
N VAL A 68 17.75 -2.63 -6.26
CA VAL A 68 16.38 -2.26 -5.95
C VAL A 68 15.90 -1.21 -6.95
N MET A 69 14.72 -1.44 -7.54
CA MET A 69 14.04 -0.49 -8.41
C MET A 69 12.77 -0.01 -7.72
N VAL A 70 12.56 1.32 -7.69
CA VAL A 70 11.38 1.98 -7.13
C VAL A 70 10.71 2.79 -8.23
N GLU A 71 9.43 2.50 -8.48
CA GLU A 71 8.62 3.22 -9.45
C GLU A 71 7.96 4.46 -8.81
N PRO A 72 7.55 5.47 -9.62
CA PRO A 72 6.77 6.58 -9.12
C PRO A 72 5.46 6.10 -8.46
N GLY A 73 5.17 6.61 -7.26
CA GLY A 73 4.01 6.20 -6.48
C GLY A 73 4.17 4.86 -5.74
N GLU A 74 5.40 4.41 -5.55
CA GLU A 74 5.75 3.24 -4.76
C GLU A 74 6.70 3.60 -3.62
N ALA A 75 6.64 2.82 -2.57
CA ALA A 75 7.58 2.88 -1.46
C ALA A 75 8.12 1.49 -1.14
N ARG A 76 9.34 1.44 -0.66
CA ARG A 76 9.95 0.21 -0.13
C ARG A 76 10.23 0.37 1.36
N VAL A 77 9.62 -0.48 2.15
CA VAL A 77 9.88 -0.60 3.58
C VAL A 77 11.15 -1.43 3.76
N MET A 78 12.16 -0.81 4.37
CA MET A 78 13.49 -1.40 4.57
C MET A 78 13.60 -2.01 5.96
N MET A 79 13.89 -3.30 6.02
CA MET A 79 14.08 -4.04 7.27
C MET A 79 15.45 -4.69 7.30
N PHE A 80 16.17 -4.54 8.39
CA PHE A 80 17.46 -5.17 8.62
C PHE A 80 17.35 -6.13 9.81
N PHE A 81 17.46 -7.42 9.55
CA PHE A 81 17.27 -8.47 10.56
C PHE A 81 16.02 -8.26 11.44
N GLY A 82 14.87 -7.98 10.81
CA GLY A 82 13.59 -7.76 11.51
C GLY A 82 13.40 -6.36 12.09
N LYS A 83 14.42 -5.49 12.14
CA LYS A 83 14.28 -4.10 12.60
C LYS A 83 13.93 -3.19 11.43
N TYR A 84 12.93 -2.34 11.61
CA TYR A 84 12.60 -1.28 10.67
C TYR A 84 13.75 -0.26 10.59
N LYS A 85 14.21 0.04 9.38
CA LYS A 85 15.31 0.96 9.09
C LYS A 85 14.89 2.19 8.31
N GLY A 86 13.60 2.31 8.04
CA GLY A 86 13.02 3.44 7.31
C GLY A 86 12.34 3.02 6.01
N THR A 87 11.67 3.97 5.40
CA THR A 87 10.99 3.83 4.12
C THR A 87 11.78 4.53 3.02
N TYR A 88 12.01 3.83 1.93
CA TYR A 88 12.72 4.33 0.76
C TYR A 88 11.72 4.67 -0.34
N THR A 89 11.66 5.96 -0.70
CA THR A 89 10.71 6.50 -1.67
C THR A 89 11.39 7.11 -2.90
N ASN A 90 12.74 7.14 -2.92
CA ASN A 90 13.44 7.72 -4.06
C ASN A 90 13.23 6.85 -5.30
N VAL A 91 12.65 7.46 -6.32
CA VAL A 91 12.34 6.82 -7.60
C VAL A 91 13.62 6.53 -8.37
N GLY A 92 13.65 5.38 -9.01
CA GLY A 92 14.73 4.98 -9.89
C GLY A 92 15.42 3.67 -9.49
N TYR A 93 16.55 3.43 -10.12
CA TYR A 93 17.36 2.24 -9.90
C TYR A 93 18.50 2.55 -8.92
N SER A 94 18.49 1.87 -7.79
CA SER A 94 19.42 2.09 -6.70
C SER A 94 20.00 0.76 -6.21
N TRP A 95 21.16 0.82 -5.61
CA TRP A 95 21.76 -0.31 -4.91
C TRP A 95 21.73 -0.04 -3.40
N VAL A 96 21.28 -1.04 -2.65
CA VAL A 96 21.26 -1.05 -1.19
C VAL A 96 21.96 -2.28 -0.67
N ASN A 97 22.29 -2.29 0.62
CA ASN A 97 22.92 -3.44 1.25
C ASN A 97 22.05 -4.71 1.06
N PRO A 98 22.57 -5.80 0.50
CA PRO A 98 21.83 -7.04 0.23
C PRO A 98 21.26 -7.74 1.48
N PHE A 99 21.77 -7.41 2.67
CA PHE A 99 21.18 -7.91 3.94
C PHE A 99 19.88 -7.20 4.35
N VAL A 100 19.52 -6.12 3.65
CA VAL A 100 18.26 -5.41 3.91
C VAL A 100 17.13 -6.11 3.17
N ASN A 101 16.18 -6.64 3.93
CA ASN A 101 14.94 -7.16 3.37
C ASN A 101 14.03 -5.98 3.00
N THR A 102 13.46 -6.01 1.80
CA THR A 102 12.62 -4.92 1.29
C THR A 102 11.23 -5.42 1.00
N LYS A 103 10.21 -4.67 1.48
CA LYS A 103 8.81 -4.91 1.12
C LYS A 103 8.27 -3.72 0.35
N LYS A 104 7.68 -3.99 -0.80
CA LYS A 104 7.12 -3.00 -1.72
C LYS A 104 5.67 -2.68 -1.35
N LEU A 105 5.32 -1.40 -1.32
CA LEU A 105 3.97 -0.90 -1.10
C LEU A 105 3.62 0.12 -2.18
N SER A 106 2.35 0.17 -2.58
CA SER A 106 1.84 1.20 -3.48
C SER A 106 1.27 2.37 -2.67
N LEU A 107 1.71 3.59 -3.00
CA LEU A 107 1.19 4.84 -2.44
C LEU A 107 0.18 5.51 -3.38
N ARG A 108 -0.16 4.86 -4.51
CA ARG A 108 -1.11 5.38 -5.48
C ARG A 108 -2.52 5.34 -4.90
N ALA A 109 -3.32 6.35 -5.21
CA ALA A 109 -4.73 6.38 -4.85
C ALA A 109 -5.50 5.24 -5.56
N ARG A 110 -6.45 4.65 -4.85
CA ARG A 110 -7.31 3.56 -5.32
C ARG A 110 -8.75 3.89 -5.04
N ASN A 111 -9.62 3.48 -5.95
CA ASN A 111 -11.06 3.60 -5.78
C ASN A 111 -11.61 2.31 -5.18
N LEU A 112 -12.47 2.45 -4.20
CA LEU A 112 -13.31 1.39 -3.65
C LEU A 112 -14.76 1.74 -3.95
N ASP A 113 -15.41 0.92 -4.76
CA ASP A 113 -16.85 0.96 -4.98
C ASP A 113 -17.46 -0.17 -4.15
N ALA A 114 -17.98 0.20 -2.98
CA ALA A 114 -18.60 -0.74 -2.07
C ALA A 114 -20.01 -1.05 -2.51
N GLN A 115 -20.37 -2.35 -2.59
CA GLN A 115 -21.73 -2.75 -2.87
C GLN A 115 -22.68 -2.16 -1.81
N PRO A 116 -23.89 -1.73 -2.22
CA PRO A 116 -24.87 -1.19 -1.28
C PRO A 116 -25.17 -2.17 -0.13
N ILE A 117 -25.05 -1.68 1.08
CA ILE A 117 -25.34 -2.45 2.30
C ILE A 117 -26.69 -2.04 2.88
N LYS A 118 -27.38 -3.01 3.47
CA LYS A 118 -28.61 -2.75 4.22
C LYS A 118 -28.27 -2.27 5.63
N VAL A 119 -28.71 -1.10 5.97
CA VAL A 119 -28.55 -0.48 7.30
C VAL A 119 -29.91 -0.05 7.83
N ASN A 120 -30.06 0.03 9.14
CA ASN A 120 -31.25 0.60 9.75
C ASN A 120 -30.96 2.07 10.09
N ASP A 121 -31.94 2.93 9.81
CA ASP A 121 -31.93 4.32 10.21
C ASP A 121 -32.24 4.49 11.73
N LYS A 122 -32.24 5.73 12.22
CA LYS A 122 -32.58 6.07 13.62
C LYS A 122 -33.94 5.53 14.06
N THR A 123 -34.89 5.42 13.15
CA THR A 123 -36.25 4.94 13.39
C THR A 123 -36.42 3.43 13.22
N GLY A 124 -35.36 2.73 12.80
CA GLY A 124 -35.35 1.29 12.56
C GLY A 124 -35.75 0.88 11.14
N ASN A 125 -35.97 1.82 10.23
CA ASN A 125 -36.31 1.52 8.85
C ASN A 125 -35.07 1.00 8.09
N PRO A 126 -35.21 -0.08 7.31
CA PRO A 126 -34.12 -0.60 6.52
C PRO A 126 -33.89 0.26 5.26
N VAL A 127 -32.69 0.80 5.13
CA VAL A 127 -32.23 1.62 3.99
C VAL A 127 -31.05 0.93 3.31
N MET A 128 -30.99 1.01 1.99
CA MET A 128 -29.83 0.53 1.21
C MET A 128 -28.93 1.71 0.86
N ILE A 129 -27.69 1.66 1.31
CA ILE A 129 -26.70 2.74 1.09
C ILE A 129 -25.47 2.18 0.39
N GLY A 130 -25.08 2.81 -0.74
CA GLY A 130 -23.82 2.56 -1.44
C GLY A 130 -22.78 3.60 -1.08
N LEU A 131 -21.52 3.21 -1.09
CA LEU A 131 -20.36 4.06 -0.77
C LEU A 131 -19.30 3.94 -1.86
N VAL A 132 -18.84 5.07 -2.36
CA VAL A 132 -17.66 5.16 -3.20
C VAL A 132 -16.57 5.93 -2.44
N LEU A 133 -15.40 5.33 -2.32
CA LEU A 133 -14.30 5.85 -1.53
C LEU A 133 -13.02 5.83 -2.32
N VAL A 134 -12.27 6.93 -2.31
CA VAL A 134 -10.89 7.00 -2.79
C VAL A 134 -9.96 6.94 -1.60
N TRP A 135 -9.00 6.04 -1.60
CA TRP A 135 -8.08 5.86 -0.50
C TRP A 135 -6.64 5.66 -0.99
N LYS A 136 -5.68 5.99 -0.15
CA LYS A 136 -4.24 5.75 -0.39
C LYS A 136 -3.50 5.51 0.93
N LEU A 137 -2.37 4.82 0.85
CA LEU A 137 -1.46 4.70 1.99
C LEU A 137 -0.70 6.00 2.18
N LYS A 138 -0.66 6.49 3.43
CA LYS A 138 0.12 7.66 3.86
C LYS A 138 1.30 7.26 4.72
N ASP A 139 1.09 6.33 5.66
CA ASP A 139 2.09 5.88 6.62
C ASP A 139 2.41 4.41 6.38
N THR A 140 3.60 4.16 5.81
CA THR A 140 4.02 2.80 5.46
C THR A 140 4.44 1.97 6.68
N TYR A 141 4.86 2.63 7.78
CA TYR A 141 5.20 1.95 9.02
C TYR A 141 3.94 1.35 9.65
N LYS A 142 2.90 2.17 9.84
CA LYS A 142 1.62 1.69 10.38
C LYS A 142 1.02 0.61 9.52
N ALA A 143 0.99 0.83 8.21
CA ALA A 143 0.47 -0.12 7.25
C ALA A 143 1.16 -1.49 7.31
N MET A 144 2.46 -1.54 7.62
CA MET A 144 3.22 -2.78 7.60
C MET A 144 3.32 -3.48 8.96
N PHE A 145 3.28 -2.73 10.06
CA PHE A 145 3.64 -3.26 11.39
C PHE A 145 2.53 -3.12 12.44
N GLU A 146 1.60 -2.20 12.28
CA GLU A 146 0.51 -2.01 13.25
C GLU A 146 -0.74 -2.80 12.88
N ILE A 147 -0.88 -3.18 11.61
CA ILE A 147 -2.01 -3.97 11.15
C ILE A 147 -1.52 -5.28 10.54
N ASP A 148 -2.08 -6.38 11.01
CA ASP A 148 -1.78 -7.71 10.48
C ASP A 148 -2.49 -7.92 9.15
N SER A 149 -1.72 -7.88 8.07
CA SER A 149 -2.21 -8.12 6.72
C SER A 149 -2.77 -9.54 6.51
N GLN A 150 -2.38 -10.50 7.35
CA GLN A 150 -2.91 -11.87 7.29
C GLN A 150 -4.34 -11.95 7.85
N THR A 151 -4.60 -11.22 8.94
CA THR A 151 -5.94 -11.14 9.54
C THR A 151 -6.92 -10.43 8.60
N MET A 152 -6.44 -9.47 7.81
CA MET A 152 -7.25 -8.78 6.79
C MET A 152 -7.62 -9.70 5.61
N ALA A 153 -6.76 -10.64 5.25
CA ALA A 153 -6.98 -11.56 4.12
C ALA A 153 -8.03 -12.65 4.45
N GLN A 154 -8.25 -12.94 5.71
CA GLN A 154 -9.17 -14.00 6.15
C GLN A 154 -10.67 -13.70 5.92
N SER A 155 -11.02 -12.45 5.63
CA SER A 155 -12.43 -12.07 5.35
C SER A 155 -12.90 -12.46 3.95
N GLY A 156 -12.08 -13.02 3.10
CA GLY A 156 -12.39 -13.32 1.70
C GLY A 156 -11.70 -14.56 1.13
N GLY A 157 -11.93 -15.74 1.73
CA GLY A 157 -11.56 -17.03 1.11
C GLY A 157 -10.05 -17.28 1.04
N ALA A 158 -9.64 -18.42 1.57
CA ALA A 158 -8.26 -18.88 1.65
C ALA A 158 -7.52 -18.89 0.29
N GLN A 159 -6.80 -17.82 -0.02
CA GLN A 159 -5.71 -17.86 -0.97
C GLN A 159 -4.44 -17.39 -0.24
N GLN A 160 -3.44 -18.25 -0.29
CA GLN A 160 -2.11 -18.00 0.30
C GLN A 160 -1.64 -16.59 -0.05
N VAL A 161 -1.50 -15.77 0.97
CA VAL A 161 -0.91 -14.43 0.86
C VAL A 161 0.57 -14.60 0.51
N GLY A 162 0.84 -14.79 -0.78
CA GLY A 162 2.18 -14.61 -1.30
C GLY A 162 2.61 -13.16 -1.07
N THR A 163 3.89 -12.94 -0.88
CA THR A 163 4.55 -11.65 -0.66
C THR A 163 4.41 -10.64 -1.83
N SER A 164 3.45 -10.84 -2.72
CA SER A 164 3.18 -9.94 -3.84
C SER A 164 2.52 -8.65 -3.36
N VAL A 165 2.95 -7.51 -3.92
CA VAL A 165 2.36 -6.19 -3.68
C VAL A 165 0.83 -6.21 -3.86
N SER A 166 0.35 -6.94 -4.86
CA SER A 166 -1.08 -7.06 -5.17
C SER A 166 -1.86 -7.67 -4.00
N ASN A 167 -1.33 -8.71 -3.37
CA ASN A 167 -2.00 -9.38 -2.26
C ASN A 167 -2.04 -8.50 -0.99
N VAL A 168 -0.96 -7.78 -0.72
CA VAL A 168 -0.93 -6.83 0.40
C VAL A 168 -1.92 -5.69 0.17
N MET A 169 -1.98 -5.16 -1.05
CA MET A 169 -2.92 -4.08 -1.38
C MET A 169 -4.38 -4.56 -1.41
N LEU A 170 -4.64 -5.82 -1.78
CA LEU A 170 -5.98 -6.42 -1.68
C LEU A 170 -6.42 -6.58 -0.22
N ALA A 171 -5.49 -6.96 0.67
CA ALA A 171 -5.78 -7.02 2.10
C ALA A 171 -6.17 -5.64 2.67
N PHE A 172 -5.47 -4.57 2.27
CA PHE A 172 -5.84 -3.20 2.63
C PHE A 172 -7.20 -2.79 2.07
N GLU A 173 -7.52 -3.15 0.83
CA GLU A 173 -8.81 -2.88 0.22
C GLU A 173 -9.96 -3.53 1.01
N ASN A 174 -9.80 -4.79 1.40
CA ASN A 174 -10.77 -5.50 2.25
C ASN A 174 -10.90 -4.84 3.64
N PHE A 175 -9.79 -4.40 4.23
CA PHE A 175 -9.81 -3.67 5.49
C PHE A 175 -10.56 -2.35 5.36
N VAL A 176 -10.24 -1.54 4.34
CA VAL A 176 -10.91 -0.27 4.08
C VAL A 176 -12.41 -0.50 3.89
N LYS A 177 -12.80 -1.52 3.09
CA LYS A 177 -14.20 -1.90 2.90
C LYS A 177 -14.90 -2.22 4.21
N THR A 178 -14.30 -3.08 5.03
CA THR A 178 -14.90 -3.48 6.32
C THR A 178 -15.06 -2.30 7.27
N GLN A 179 -14.06 -1.42 7.37
CA GLN A 179 -14.14 -0.23 8.20
C GLN A 179 -15.14 0.79 7.66
N SER A 180 -15.25 0.91 6.33
CA SER A 180 -16.23 1.77 5.69
C SER A 180 -17.65 1.30 5.93
N ASP A 181 -17.91 0.01 5.82
CA ASP A 181 -19.22 -0.58 6.13
C ASP A 181 -19.60 -0.34 7.61
N ALA A 182 -18.65 -0.45 8.52
CA ALA A 182 -18.88 -0.21 9.94
C ALA A 182 -19.15 1.27 10.25
N ALA A 183 -18.38 2.19 9.64
CA ALA A 183 -18.59 3.64 9.79
C ALA A 183 -19.95 4.06 9.22
N LEU A 184 -20.30 3.53 8.04
CA LEU A 184 -21.57 3.81 7.39
C LEU A 184 -22.76 3.38 8.24
N ARG A 185 -22.72 2.18 8.84
CA ARG A 185 -23.76 1.70 9.77
C ARG A 185 -23.88 2.60 10.99
N GLN A 186 -22.78 3.05 11.54
CA GLN A 186 -22.75 3.93 12.71
C GLN A 186 -23.39 5.28 12.40
N VAL A 187 -22.98 5.91 11.30
CA VAL A 187 -23.50 7.23 10.92
C VAL A 187 -24.96 7.16 10.48
N ALA A 188 -25.33 6.17 9.66
CA ALA A 188 -26.72 6.01 9.21
C ALA A 188 -27.69 5.78 10.37
N GLY A 189 -27.26 5.08 11.44
CA GLY A 189 -28.10 4.86 12.63
C GLY A 189 -28.35 6.12 13.48
N LEU A 190 -27.63 7.23 13.23
CA LEU A 190 -27.84 8.49 13.96
C LEU A 190 -28.95 9.34 13.35
N TYR A 191 -29.32 9.13 12.10
CA TYR A 191 -30.22 9.96 11.33
C TYR A 191 -31.46 9.16 10.87
N ALA A 192 -32.66 9.79 10.91
CA ALA A 192 -33.81 9.25 10.24
C ALA A 192 -33.68 9.39 8.71
N TYR A 193 -34.26 8.46 7.97
CA TYR A 193 -34.24 8.52 6.50
C TYR A 193 -35.02 9.74 5.97
N ASP A 194 -36.22 9.96 6.51
CA ASP A 194 -37.08 11.07 6.14
C ASP A 194 -37.85 11.54 7.40
N ASN A 195 -38.21 12.82 7.47
CA ASN A 195 -39.03 13.37 8.51
C ASN A 195 -40.49 13.37 8.03
N ASN A 196 -41.35 12.60 8.70
CA ASN A 196 -42.79 12.64 8.46
C ASN A 196 -43.47 13.89 9.02
N ASP A 197 -42.81 14.60 9.94
CA ASP A 197 -43.30 15.83 10.53
C ASP A 197 -42.63 17.05 9.90
N SER A 198 -43.39 17.81 9.12
CA SER A 198 -42.96 19.04 8.44
C SER A 198 -42.48 20.16 9.37
N ALA A 199 -42.48 19.94 10.69
CA ALA A 199 -42.13 20.92 11.71
C ALA A 199 -40.77 20.66 12.40
N SER A 200 -40.07 19.55 12.13
CA SER A 200 -38.78 19.28 12.74
C SER A 200 -37.65 19.64 11.77
N GLU A 201 -36.81 20.57 12.20
CA GLU A 201 -35.53 20.93 11.49
C GLU A 201 -34.43 19.87 11.67
N GLU A 202 -34.77 18.64 12.06
CA GLU A 202 -33.77 17.58 12.21
C GLU A 202 -33.24 17.14 10.85
N LEU A 203 -31.90 17.11 10.74
CA LEU A 203 -31.21 16.60 9.55
C LEU A 203 -31.62 15.15 9.26
N THR A 204 -32.01 14.90 8.03
CA THR A 204 -32.38 13.56 7.55
C THR A 204 -31.32 13.01 6.59
N LEU A 205 -31.30 11.70 6.41
CA LEU A 205 -30.40 11.06 5.41
C LEU A 205 -30.71 11.55 3.99
N ARG A 206 -31.90 12.07 3.75
CA ARG A 206 -32.33 12.57 2.44
C ARG A 206 -31.87 14.00 2.15
N ASP A 207 -31.98 14.89 3.13
CA ASP A 207 -31.76 16.33 2.93
C ASP A 207 -30.43 16.83 3.51
N GLY A 208 -29.83 16.11 4.47
CA GLY A 208 -28.60 16.47 5.15
C GLY A 208 -27.33 15.85 4.53
N ALA A 209 -27.30 15.56 3.24
CA ALA A 209 -26.24 14.79 2.60
C ALA A 209 -24.81 15.35 2.85
N ASP A 210 -24.62 16.66 2.81
CA ASP A 210 -23.29 17.28 2.95
C ASP A 210 -22.75 17.16 4.38
N GLU A 211 -23.60 17.40 5.40
CA GLU A 211 -23.19 17.30 6.80
C GLU A 211 -22.95 15.84 7.21
N ILE A 212 -23.79 14.94 6.73
CA ILE A 212 -23.65 13.50 6.97
C ILE A 212 -22.38 12.96 6.30
N ASN A 213 -22.07 13.44 5.08
CA ASN A 213 -20.84 13.11 4.37
C ASN A 213 -19.63 13.54 5.19
N LYS A 214 -19.63 14.76 5.74
CA LYS A 214 -18.55 15.27 6.58
C LYS A 214 -18.35 14.42 7.84
N GLN A 215 -19.43 14.05 8.52
CA GLN A 215 -19.35 13.19 9.70
C GLN A 215 -18.85 11.77 9.35
N LEU A 216 -19.25 11.25 8.21
CA LEU A 216 -18.77 9.95 7.76
C LEU A 216 -17.27 10.01 7.38
N GLU A 217 -16.84 11.09 6.74
CA GLU A 217 -15.43 11.33 6.43
C GLU A 217 -14.59 11.40 7.72
N GLU A 218 -15.05 12.15 8.72
CA GLU A 218 -14.37 12.23 10.02
C GLU A 218 -14.27 10.86 10.70
N LYS A 219 -15.35 10.08 10.69
CA LYS A 219 -15.36 8.72 11.25
C LYS A 219 -14.50 7.74 10.46
N LEU A 220 -14.45 7.87 9.15
CA LEU A 220 -13.57 7.08 8.30
C LEU A 220 -12.11 7.42 8.56
N ASP A 221 -11.77 8.69 8.62
CA ASP A 221 -10.39 9.13 8.91
C ASP A 221 -9.93 8.68 10.30
N GLU A 222 -10.79 8.74 11.31
CA GLU A 222 -10.49 8.20 12.64
C GLU A 222 -10.13 6.71 12.58
N ARG A 223 -10.95 5.89 11.90
CA ARG A 223 -10.77 4.44 11.80
C ARG A 223 -9.60 4.04 10.91
N LEU A 224 -9.45 4.70 9.77
CA LEU A 224 -8.42 4.38 8.77
C LEU A 224 -7.05 4.92 9.13
N SER A 225 -6.98 5.99 9.93
CA SER A 225 -5.70 6.57 10.40
C SER A 225 -4.88 5.58 11.24
N MET A 226 -5.53 4.63 11.92
CA MET A 226 -4.85 3.55 12.64
C MET A 226 -4.02 2.68 11.69
N ALA A 227 -4.50 2.47 10.46
CA ALA A 227 -3.81 1.71 9.41
C ALA A 227 -2.83 2.54 8.57
N GLY A 228 -2.66 3.83 8.88
CA GLY A 228 -1.87 4.72 8.02
C GLY A 228 -2.50 4.96 6.65
N VAL A 229 -3.81 4.78 6.52
CA VAL A 229 -4.59 5.03 5.31
C VAL A 229 -5.25 6.40 5.42
N LEU A 230 -5.17 7.18 4.35
CA LEU A 230 -5.99 8.37 4.14
C LEU A 230 -7.14 8.03 3.22
N SER A 231 -8.31 8.53 3.56
CA SER A 231 -9.51 8.45 2.72
C SER A 231 -9.90 9.83 2.17
N PHE A 232 -10.39 9.84 0.94
CA PHE A 232 -11.11 10.96 0.34
C PHE A 232 -12.47 10.41 -0.06
N THR A 233 -13.52 10.81 0.64
CA THR A 233 -14.83 10.21 0.46
C THR A 233 -15.65 10.98 -0.57
N LEU A 234 -16.15 10.26 -1.57
CA LEU A 234 -17.24 10.71 -2.43
C LEU A 234 -18.42 9.76 -2.15
N ILE A 235 -19.46 10.24 -1.47
CA ILE A 235 -20.64 9.42 -1.17
C ILE A 235 -21.70 9.67 -2.22
N GLY A 236 -22.05 8.60 -2.92
CA GLY A 236 -23.28 8.55 -3.70
C GLY A 236 -24.37 7.84 -2.90
N TRP A 237 -25.35 8.56 -2.39
CA TRP A 237 -26.53 7.97 -1.78
C TRP A 237 -27.38 7.30 -2.87
N ALA A 238 -27.34 5.98 -2.96
CA ALA A 238 -28.30 5.23 -3.76
C ALA A 238 -29.42 4.72 -2.84
N SER A 239 -30.39 5.56 -2.53
CA SER A 239 -31.61 5.10 -1.90
C SER A 239 -32.44 4.32 -2.93
N ARG A 240 -32.29 3.01 -2.98
CA ARG A 240 -33.24 2.15 -3.67
C ARG A 240 -34.38 1.79 -2.72
N LEU A 241 -35.27 2.71 -2.52
CA LEU A 241 -36.65 2.33 -2.23
C LEU A 241 -37.31 1.95 -3.55
N ARG A 242 -37.56 0.66 -3.69
CA ARG A 242 -38.57 -0.01 -4.51
C ARG A 242 -39.07 0.78 -5.72
N ALA A 243 -38.79 0.22 -6.86
CA ALA A 243 -39.52 0.35 -8.10
C ALA A 243 -39.20 1.55 -9.01
N ARG A 244 -38.69 1.15 -10.15
CA ARG A 244 -38.86 1.79 -11.46
C ARG A 244 -37.99 2.99 -11.76
N SER A 245 -37.07 2.68 -12.64
CA SER A 245 -36.52 3.54 -13.70
C SER A 245 -36.09 4.95 -13.32
N ASP A 246 -34.89 5.19 -13.72
CA ASP A 246 -34.33 6.46 -14.17
C ASP A 246 -33.44 7.23 -13.20
N SER A 247 -32.25 7.37 -13.71
CA SER A 247 -31.21 8.34 -13.39
C SER A 247 -30.31 8.07 -12.18
N PHE A 248 -29.21 7.44 -12.49
CA PHE A 248 -27.93 7.69 -11.84
C PHE A 248 -27.57 9.17 -12.03
N LEU A 249 -27.77 9.97 -11.01
CA LEU A 249 -27.16 11.29 -10.93
C LEU A 249 -25.82 11.14 -10.23
N VAL A 250 -24.78 10.87 -11.04
CA VAL A 250 -23.40 11.06 -10.64
C VAL A 250 -23.19 12.56 -10.50
N LEU A 251 -23.20 13.06 -9.28
CA LEU A 251 -22.73 14.40 -8.98
C LEU A 251 -21.19 14.41 -8.99
N THR A 252 -20.62 14.45 -10.19
CA THR A 252 -19.24 14.94 -10.39
C THR A 252 -19.27 16.45 -10.22
N LYS A 253 -19.10 16.93 -9.00
CA LYS A 253 -18.86 18.36 -8.74
C LYS A 253 -17.59 18.48 -7.92
N GLY A 254 -16.50 18.90 -8.59
CA GLY A 254 -15.32 19.41 -7.90
C GLY A 254 -13.96 18.91 -8.36
N LEU A 255 -13.73 18.79 -9.66
CA LEU A 255 -12.37 18.77 -10.22
C LEU A 255 -12.25 19.86 -11.31
N THR A 256 -12.47 21.11 -10.90
CA THR A 256 -11.94 22.28 -11.64
C THR A 256 -11.72 23.39 -10.61
N HIS A 257 -10.47 23.71 -10.40
CA HIS A 257 -9.76 24.88 -9.87
C HIS A 257 -8.71 24.42 -8.85
N GLU A 258 -7.52 24.54 -9.11
CA GLU A 258 -6.39 25.24 -9.68
C GLU A 258 -5.16 24.31 -9.73
#